data_6c5c9bda3a2b080ccd98bfe9bcbc9c8d
#
_entry.id   6c5c9bda3a2b080ccd98bfe9bcbc9c8d
#
_cell.length_a   1.000
_cell.length_b   1.000
_cell.length_c   1.000
_cell.angle_alpha   90.00
_cell.angle_beta   90.00
_cell.angle_gamma   90.00
#
_symmetry.space_group_name_H-M   'P 1'
#
loop_
_entity.id
_entity.type
_entity.pdbx_description
1 polymer ?
#
loop_
_entity_poly.entity_id
_entity_poly.type
_entity_poly.pdbx_seq_one_letter_code
_entity_poly.pdbx_strand_id
1 'polypeptide(L)'
;MKYFGTDGIRGRVGESPMTAEFALRLANASAQVLAPDGGTVLIGKDTRISGYMFESALEAGFVSAGMDVKLLGPIPTPAIAYLVKKYNAELGIVISASHNSFVDNGIKFFNSKGTKLDDKTELQIENILNGTTFTKDSIDLGRATIDS
;
A
#
# COMPACT_ATOMS: atom_id res chain seq x y z
N MET A 1 -17.85 0.36 5.42
CA MET A 1 -16.49 -0.22 5.43
C MET A 1 -15.86 -0.02 6.79
N LYS A 2 -15.00 -0.94 7.18
CA LYS A 2 -14.45 -0.97 8.54
C LYS A 2 -13.13 -0.19 8.67
N TYR A 3 -12.27 -0.25 7.66
CA TYR A 3 -10.92 0.30 7.75
C TYR A 3 -10.70 1.53 6.87
N PHE A 4 -11.15 1.49 5.62
CA PHE A 4 -10.97 2.60 4.69
C PHE A 4 -11.85 3.78 5.08
N GLY A 5 -11.21 4.94 5.29
CA GLY A 5 -11.89 6.22 5.48
C GLY A 5 -11.66 7.12 4.27
N THR A 6 -12.07 8.38 4.40
CA THR A 6 -11.94 9.37 3.32
C THR A 6 -10.48 9.57 2.86
N ASP A 7 -9.54 9.52 3.82
CA ASP A 7 -8.12 9.74 3.57
C ASP A 7 -7.31 8.45 3.72
N GLY A 8 -7.86 7.32 3.31
CA GLY A 8 -7.19 6.04 3.44
C GLY A 8 -7.38 5.42 4.81
N ILE A 9 -6.40 4.66 5.24
CA ILE A 9 -6.41 3.98 6.53
C ILE A 9 -5.49 4.72 7.49
N ARG A 10 -5.97 5.09 8.66
CA ARG A 10 -5.20 5.86 9.65
C ARG A 10 -5.39 5.31 11.05
N GLY A 11 -4.42 5.58 11.91
CA GLY A 11 -4.54 5.29 13.31
C GLY A 11 -3.23 5.44 14.04
N ARG A 12 -3.28 5.13 15.34
CA ARG A 12 -2.10 5.15 16.21
C ARG A 12 -1.21 3.96 15.88
N VAL A 13 0.07 4.22 15.67
CA VAL A 13 1.05 3.18 15.36
C VAL A 13 1.12 2.18 16.53
N GLY A 14 1.01 0.89 16.18
CA GLY A 14 1.00 -0.19 17.15
C GLY A 14 -0.39 -0.66 17.55
N GLU A 15 -1.43 0.08 17.20
CA GLU A 15 -2.82 -0.30 17.42
C GLU A 15 -3.50 -0.57 16.08
N SER A 16 -4.28 -1.65 16.00
CA SER A 16 -4.99 -1.98 14.77
C SER A 16 -5.85 -0.80 14.29
N PRO A 17 -5.84 -0.45 12.97
CA PRO A 17 -5.22 -1.19 11.87
C PRO A 17 -3.76 -0.79 11.57
N MET A 18 -3.14 0.07 12.35
CA MET A 18 -1.79 0.57 12.05
C MET A 18 -0.71 -0.30 12.69
N THR A 19 -0.66 -1.56 12.30
CA THR A 19 0.37 -2.53 12.69
C THR A 19 1.07 -3.08 11.45
N ALA A 20 2.30 -3.59 11.64
CA ALA A 20 3.05 -4.20 10.53
C ALA A 20 2.32 -5.43 9.97
N GLU A 21 1.74 -6.25 10.84
CA GLU A 21 0.98 -7.42 10.41
C GLU A 21 -0.21 -7.03 9.55
N PHE A 22 -0.98 -6.03 9.97
CA PHE A 22 -2.12 -5.56 9.19
C PHE A 22 -1.67 -5.01 7.85
N ALA A 23 -0.59 -4.21 7.81
CA ALA A 23 -0.07 -3.65 6.57
C ALA A 23 0.33 -4.74 5.57
N LEU A 24 0.96 -5.81 6.04
CA LEU A 24 1.31 -6.95 5.19
C LEU A 24 0.06 -7.58 4.58
N ARG A 25 -0.96 -7.85 5.40
CA ARG A 25 -2.22 -8.43 4.93
C ARG A 25 -2.95 -7.48 3.97
N LEU A 26 -2.93 -6.19 4.27
CA LEU A 26 -3.54 -5.15 3.42
C LEU A 26 -2.91 -5.12 2.03
N ALA A 27 -1.59 -5.16 1.96
CA ALA A 27 -0.87 -5.19 0.68
C ALA A 27 -1.22 -6.46 -0.12
N ASN A 28 -1.19 -7.60 0.54
CA ASN A 28 -1.52 -8.87 -0.10
C ASN A 28 -2.96 -8.88 -0.65
N ALA A 29 -3.92 -8.42 0.15
CA ALA A 29 -5.31 -8.30 -0.26
C ALA A 29 -5.49 -7.32 -1.41
N SER A 30 -4.81 -6.17 -1.36
CA SER A 30 -4.88 -5.16 -2.41
C SER A 30 -4.35 -5.69 -3.74
N ALA A 31 -3.26 -6.43 -3.71
CA ALA A 31 -2.71 -7.07 -4.90
C ALA A 31 -3.68 -8.09 -5.50
N GLN A 32 -4.36 -8.87 -4.68
CA GLN A 32 -5.34 -9.84 -5.16
C GLN A 32 -6.49 -9.19 -5.91
N VAL A 33 -6.91 -8.00 -5.47
CA VAL A 33 -8.01 -7.27 -6.11
C VAL A 33 -7.54 -6.52 -7.36
N LEU A 34 -6.42 -5.81 -7.26
CA LEU A 34 -6.01 -4.83 -8.27
C LEU A 34 -5.03 -5.39 -9.30
N ALA A 35 -4.29 -6.43 -8.97
CA ALA A 35 -3.28 -7.00 -9.85
C ALA A 35 -3.12 -8.50 -9.63
N PRO A 36 -4.20 -9.29 -9.84
CA PRO A 36 -4.15 -10.73 -9.59
C PRO A 36 -3.11 -11.46 -10.45
N ASP A 37 -2.79 -10.90 -11.62
CA ASP A 37 -1.81 -11.48 -12.54
C ASP A 37 -0.45 -10.76 -12.49
N GLY A 38 -0.21 -9.98 -11.45
CA GLY A 38 1.01 -9.19 -11.29
C GLY A 38 0.84 -7.76 -11.75
N GLY A 39 1.89 -6.98 -11.58
CA GLY A 39 1.91 -5.56 -11.93
C GLY A 39 2.89 -4.82 -11.03
N THR A 40 2.81 -3.52 -11.04
CA THR A 40 3.73 -2.66 -10.28
C THR A 40 2.97 -1.78 -9.29
N VAL A 41 3.50 -1.67 -8.08
CA VAL A 41 3.05 -0.72 -7.08
C VAL A 41 4.18 0.23 -6.73
N LEU A 42 3.85 1.52 -6.60
CA LEU A 42 4.78 2.55 -6.15
C LEU A 42 4.49 2.86 -4.69
N ILE A 43 5.53 2.93 -3.86
CA ILE A 43 5.38 3.25 -2.44
C ILE A 43 6.24 4.45 -2.10
N GLY A 44 5.58 5.54 -1.69
CA GLY A 44 6.23 6.71 -1.12
C GLY A 44 5.87 6.86 0.34
N LYS A 45 6.59 7.71 1.05
CA LYS A 45 6.32 7.97 2.46
C LYS A 45 6.69 9.39 2.84
N ASP A 46 6.19 9.85 3.98
CA ASP A 46 6.71 11.06 4.61
C ASP A 46 7.91 10.69 5.47
N THR A 47 8.39 11.62 6.29
CA THR A 47 9.63 11.43 7.04
C THR A 47 9.45 10.77 8.41
N ARG A 48 8.26 10.26 8.75
CA ARG A 48 8.01 9.61 10.03
C ARG A 48 8.83 8.34 10.16
N ILE A 49 9.34 8.09 11.38
CA ILE A 49 10.15 6.89 11.66
C ILE A 49 9.36 5.62 11.35
N SER A 50 8.07 5.58 11.74
CA SER A 50 7.23 4.40 11.49
C SER A 50 7.01 4.11 10.00
N GLY A 51 7.30 5.07 9.12
CA GLY A 51 7.19 4.87 7.68
C GLY A 51 8.05 3.74 7.17
N TYR A 52 9.24 3.56 7.72
CA TYR A 52 10.13 2.47 7.32
C TYR A 52 9.54 1.10 7.63
N MET A 53 8.93 0.96 8.79
CA MET A 53 8.28 -0.29 9.19
C MET A 53 7.12 -0.63 8.26
N PHE A 54 6.25 0.34 7.99
CA PHE A 54 5.10 0.11 7.12
C PHE A 54 5.52 -0.12 5.68
N GLU A 55 6.54 0.58 5.21
CA GLU A 55 7.11 0.35 3.88
C GLU A 55 7.58 -1.09 3.73
N SER A 56 8.32 -1.60 4.71
CA SER A 56 8.83 -2.99 4.68
C SER A 56 7.69 -4.01 4.73
N ALA A 57 6.68 -3.78 5.56
CA ALA A 57 5.54 -4.67 5.68
C ALA A 57 4.70 -4.69 4.39
N LEU A 58 4.43 -3.53 3.81
CA LEU A 58 3.71 -3.43 2.55
C LEU A 58 4.48 -4.10 1.42
N GLU A 59 5.80 -3.87 1.35
CA GLU A 59 6.66 -4.50 0.36
C GLU A 59 6.53 -6.02 0.43
N ALA A 60 6.65 -6.60 1.61
CA ALA A 60 6.54 -8.06 1.79
C ALA A 60 5.17 -8.56 1.33
N GLY A 61 4.10 -7.85 1.65
CA GLY A 61 2.76 -8.22 1.25
C GLY A 61 2.55 -8.19 -0.26
N PHE A 62 3.02 -7.13 -0.92
CA PHE A 62 2.90 -7.02 -2.37
C PHE A 62 3.75 -8.05 -3.10
N VAL A 63 4.99 -8.23 -2.68
CA VAL A 63 5.92 -9.21 -3.27
C VAL A 63 5.35 -10.63 -3.15
N SER A 64 4.80 -10.97 -1.99
CA SER A 64 4.22 -12.29 -1.76
C SER A 64 3.02 -12.57 -2.67
N ALA A 65 2.33 -11.53 -3.10
CA ALA A 65 1.18 -11.64 -4.00
C ALA A 65 1.56 -11.49 -5.49
N GLY A 66 2.85 -11.32 -5.79
CA GLY A 66 3.34 -11.29 -7.17
C GLY A 66 3.44 -9.92 -7.81
N MET A 67 3.34 -8.84 -7.03
CA MET A 67 3.54 -7.48 -7.56
C MET A 67 4.99 -7.05 -7.42
N ASP A 68 5.47 -6.35 -8.42
CA ASP A 68 6.74 -5.63 -8.32
C ASP A 68 6.54 -4.35 -7.53
N VAL A 69 7.52 -4.00 -6.70
CA VAL A 69 7.44 -2.83 -5.82
C VAL A 69 8.56 -1.86 -6.15
N LYS A 70 8.21 -0.59 -6.36
CA LYS A 70 9.18 0.50 -6.46
C LYS A 70 9.09 1.35 -5.20
N LEU A 71 10.20 1.40 -4.46
CA LEU A 71 10.30 2.22 -3.25
C LEU A 71 10.84 3.59 -3.64
N LEU A 72 10.02 4.61 -3.48
CA LEU A 72 10.36 5.97 -3.91
C LEU A 72 10.99 6.83 -2.82
N GLY A 73 10.93 6.36 -1.56
CA GLY A 73 11.42 7.14 -0.44
C GLY A 73 10.50 8.30 -0.07
N PRO A 74 11.02 9.29 0.68
CA PRO A 74 10.21 10.44 1.08
C PRO A 74 9.87 11.30 -0.13
N ILE A 75 8.57 11.43 -0.42
CA ILE A 75 8.06 12.27 -1.50
C ILE A 75 6.73 12.88 -1.10
N PRO A 76 6.34 14.03 -1.68
CA PRO A 76 5.02 14.61 -1.44
C PRO A 76 3.92 13.73 -2.00
N THR A 77 2.78 13.67 -1.31
CA THR A 77 1.62 12.88 -1.74
C THR A 77 1.20 13.14 -3.19
N PRO A 78 1.12 14.39 -3.68
CA PRO A 78 0.73 14.62 -5.08
C PRO A 78 1.68 14.01 -6.11
N ALA A 79 2.95 13.81 -5.75
CA ALA A 79 3.92 13.20 -6.67
C ALA A 79 3.58 11.74 -6.98
N ILE A 80 3.01 11.01 -6.03
CA ILE A 80 2.60 9.61 -6.25
C ILE A 80 1.55 9.53 -7.35
N ALA A 81 0.54 10.39 -7.29
CA ALA A 81 -0.53 10.38 -8.30
C ALA A 81 0.02 10.59 -9.71
N TYR A 82 1.00 11.49 -9.85
CA TYR A 82 1.68 11.73 -11.13
C TYR A 82 2.49 10.52 -11.58
N LEU A 83 3.29 9.95 -10.66
CA LEU A 83 4.21 8.86 -10.98
C LEU A 83 3.50 7.56 -11.32
N VAL A 84 2.36 7.29 -10.69
CA VAL A 84 1.55 6.11 -11.01
C VAL A 84 1.20 6.10 -12.50
N LYS A 85 0.78 7.23 -13.04
CA LYS A 85 0.47 7.33 -14.48
C LYS A 85 1.71 7.24 -15.34
N LYS A 86 2.80 7.90 -14.93
CA LYS A 86 4.06 7.92 -15.68
C LYS A 86 4.65 6.51 -15.82
N TYR A 87 4.60 5.71 -14.77
CA TYR A 87 5.17 4.35 -14.78
C TYR A 87 4.16 3.27 -15.15
N ASN A 88 2.92 3.64 -15.46
CA ASN A 88 1.84 2.68 -15.74
C ASN A 88 1.68 1.67 -14.59
N ALA A 89 1.80 2.15 -13.37
CA ALA A 89 1.62 1.31 -12.20
C ALA A 89 0.13 1.02 -11.96
N GLU A 90 -0.16 -0.16 -11.44
CA GLU A 90 -1.54 -0.54 -11.07
C GLU A 90 -1.99 0.15 -9.80
N LEU A 91 -1.03 0.56 -8.95
CA LEU A 91 -1.34 1.06 -7.63
C LEU A 91 -0.23 2.00 -7.14
N GLY A 92 -0.62 3.05 -6.44
CA GLY A 92 0.29 3.91 -5.69
C GLY A 92 -0.09 3.94 -4.23
N ILE A 93 0.91 3.92 -3.37
CA ILE A 93 0.75 3.96 -1.91
C ILE A 93 1.57 5.13 -1.37
N VAL A 94 0.96 5.90 -0.46
CA VAL A 94 1.69 6.89 0.33
C VAL A 94 1.49 6.60 1.81
N ILE A 95 2.59 6.42 2.51
CA ILE A 95 2.58 6.22 3.96
C ILE A 95 2.71 7.59 4.61
N SER A 96 1.61 8.12 5.09
CA SER A 96 1.56 9.46 5.68
C SER A 96 0.28 9.65 6.46
N ALA A 97 0.36 10.35 7.57
CA ALA A 97 -0.81 10.82 8.31
C ALA A 97 -0.97 12.34 8.21
N SER A 98 -0.35 12.96 7.22
CA SER A 98 -0.45 14.41 6.95
C SER A 98 -0.05 15.25 8.18
N HIS A 99 -1.04 15.92 8.80
CA HIS A 99 -0.81 16.83 9.94
C HIS A 99 -1.00 16.16 11.30
N ASN A 100 -1.27 14.85 11.33
CA ASN A 100 -1.44 14.15 12.59
C ASN A 100 -0.12 14.10 13.37
N SER A 101 -0.23 13.88 14.69
CA SER A 101 0.92 13.70 15.57
C SER A 101 1.84 12.56 15.07
N PHE A 102 3.12 12.60 15.48
CA PHE A 102 4.09 11.57 15.12
C PHE A 102 3.73 10.16 15.64
N VAL A 103 2.82 10.06 16.62
CA VAL A 103 2.36 8.76 17.13
C VAL A 103 1.41 8.05 16.15
N ASP A 104 0.89 8.79 15.18
CA ASP A 104 -0.01 8.26 14.16
C ASP A 104 0.72 8.03 12.86
N ASN A 105 0.13 7.22 12.00
CA ASN A 105 0.50 7.11 10.61
C ASN A 105 -0.73 6.72 9.80
N GLY A 106 -0.58 6.63 8.50
CA GLY A 106 -1.66 6.27 7.61
C GLY A 106 -1.15 5.70 6.31
N ILE A 107 -2.05 5.07 5.57
CA ILE A 107 -1.76 4.46 4.28
C ILE A 107 -2.83 4.94 3.31
N LYS A 108 -2.40 5.70 2.30
CA LYS A 108 -3.27 6.24 1.25
C LYS A 108 -3.05 5.46 -0.04
N PHE A 109 -4.14 5.21 -0.76
CA PHE A 109 -4.12 4.42 -1.98
C PHE A 109 -4.53 5.27 -3.18
N PHE A 110 -3.83 5.07 -4.29
CA PHE A 110 -4.17 5.68 -5.59
C PHE A 110 -4.24 4.59 -6.64
N ASN A 111 -5.28 4.61 -7.45
CA ASN A 111 -5.43 3.66 -8.55
C ASN A 111 -4.51 4.00 -9.73
N SER A 112 -4.59 3.23 -10.80
CA SER A 112 -3.76 3.41 -12.01
C SER A 112 -3.95 4.76 -12.68
N LYS A 113 -5.02 5.48 -12.38
CA LYS A 113 -5.28 6.82 -12.91
C LYS A 113 -4.78 7.92 -12.00
N GLY A 114 -4.18 7.57 -10.86
CA GLY A 114 -3.69 8.54 -9.89
C GLY A 114 -4.78 9.14 -9.01
N THR A 115 -5.94 8.50 -8.92
CA THR A 115 -7.04 8.95 -8.08
C THR A 115 -7.30 7.96 -6.95
N LYS A 116 -8.06 8.40 -5.95
CA LYS A 116 -8.45 7.55 -4.83
C LYS A 116 -9.17 6.30 -5.34
N LEU A 117 -9.01 5.17 -4.68
CA LEU A 117 -9.78 3.95 -4.98
C LEU A 117 -11.27 4.21 -4.79
N ASP A 118 -12.10 3.60 -5.64
CA ASP A 118 -13.53 3.71 -5.46
C ASP A 118 -14.01 2.81 -4.31
N ASP A 119 -15.22 3.08 -3.83
CA ASP A 119 -15.78 2.38 -2.68
C ASP A 119 -15.91 0.87 -2.93
N LYS A 120 -16.24 0.48 -4.16
CA LYS A 120 -16.38 -0.92 -4.52
C LYS A 120 -15.04 -1.67 -4.39
N THR A 121 -13.97 -1.06 -4.87
CA THR A 121 -12.62 -1.63 -4.78
C THR A 121 -12.18 -1.74 -3.32
N GLU A 122 -12.40 -0.67 -2.54
CA GLU A 122 -12.07 -0.69 -1.11
C GLU A 122 -12.82 -1.80 -0.37
N LEU A 123 -14.10 -1.98 -0.68
CA LEU A 123 -14.90 -3.04 -0.06
C LEU A 123 -14.38 -4.44 -0.44
N GLN A 124 -14.00 -4.64 -1.69
CA GLN A 124 -13.42 -5.90 -2.13
C GLN A 124 -12.13 -6.23 -1.38
N ILE A 125 -11.29 -5.23 -1.16
CA ILE A 125 -10.05 -5.41 -0.38
C ILE A 125 -10.38 -5.80 1.06
N GLU A 126 -11.32 -5.10 1.69
CA GLU A 126 -11.72 -5.40 3.07
C GLU A 126 -12.30 -6.80 3.23
N ASN A 127 -13.05 -7.26 2.23
CA ASN A 127 -13.59 -8.62 2.25
C ASN A 127 -12.47 -9.67 2.22
N ILE A 128 -11.42 -9.44 1.45
CA ILE A 128 -10.27 -10.35 1.41
C ILE A 128 -9.46 -10.29 2.72
N LEU A 129 -9.37 -9.12 3.34
CA LEU A 129 -8.67 -8.95 4.62
C LEU A 129 -9.23 -9.86 5.73
N ASN A 130 -10.49 -10.24 5.64
CA ASN A 130 -11.12 -11.13 6.62
C ASN A 130 -10.72 -12.60 6.41
N GLY A 131 -10.05 -12.92 5.30
CA GLY A 131 -9.57 -14.27 5.01
C GLY A 131 -8.10 -14.42 5.33
N THR A 132 -7.51 -15.51 4.84
CA THR A 132 -6.09 -15.76 4.98
C THR A 132 -5.31 -15.17 3.81
N THR A 133 -4.11 -14.66 4.09
CA THR A 133 -3.19 -14.29 3.03
C THR A 133 -2.61 -15.55 2.39
N PHE A 134 -2.20 -15.44 1.13
CA PHE A 134 -1.46 -16.53 0.49
C PHE A 134 -0.19 -15.97 -0.16
N THR A 135 0.78 -16.86 -0.36
CA THR A 135 2.04 -16.49 -1.01
C THR A 135 2.14 -17.26 -2.31
N LYS A 136 2.47 -16.58 -3.40
CA LYS A 136 2.70 -17.21 -4.69
C LYS A 136 3.96 -18.06 -4.66
N ASP A 137 4.06 -18.99 -5.62
CA ASP A 137 5.28 -19.79 -5.78
C ASP A 137 6.47 -18.88 -6.09
N SER A 138 7.67 -19.36 -5.79
CA SER A 138 8.90 -18.56 -5.90
C SER A 138 9.08 -17.91 -7.26
N ILE A 139 8.68 -18.58 -8.32
CA ILE A 139 8.84 -18.06 -9.69
C ILE A 139 7.89 -16.89 -9.97
N ASP A 140 6.77 -16.80 -9.24
CA ASP A 140 5.74 -15.80 -9.44
C ASP A 140 5.77 -14.66 -8.41
N LEU A 141 6.76 -14.66 -7.53
CA LEU A 141 6.93 -13.56 -6.58
C LEU A 141 7.33 -12.27 -7.31
N GLY A 142 6.90 -11.15 -6.77
CA GLY A 142 7.33 -9.84 -7.25
C GLY A 142 8.74 -9.50 -6.81
N ARG A 143 9.25 -8.38 -7.30
CA ARG A 143 10.56 -7.85 -6.94
C ARG A 143 10.44 -6.43 -6.43
N ALA A 144 11.20 -6.12 -5.40
CA ALA A 144 11.27 -4.75 -4.88
C ALA A 144 12.54 -4.08 -5.40
N THR A 145 12.41 -2.83 -5.81
CA THR A 145 13.56 -2.01 -6.25
C THR A 145 13.46 -0.63 -5.59
N ILE A 146 14.61 -0.01 -5.42
CA ILE A 146 14.69 1.37 -4.94
C ILE A 146 14.88 2.25 -6.16
N ASP A 147 13.96 3.21 -6.32
CA ASP A 147 14.06 4.19 -7.39
C ASP A 147 14.90 5.37 -6.90
N SER A 148 15.98 5.63 -7.59
CA SER A 148 16.92 6.69 -7.24
C SER A 148 16.79 7.91 -8.14
#